data_a3db91dd2a6fd264fd1378b081b7c62b
#
_entry.id   a3db91dd2a6fd264fd1378b081b7c62b
#
_cell.length_a   1.000
_cell.length_b   1.000
_cell.length_c   1.000
_cell.angle_alpha   90.00
_cell.angle_beta   90.00
_cell.angle_gamma   90.00
#
_symmetry.space_group_name_H-M   'P 1'
#
loop_
_entity.id
_entity.type
_entity.pdbx_description
1 polymer ?
#
loop_
_entity_poly.entity_id
_entity_poly.type
_entity_poly.pdbx_seq_one_letter_code
_entity_poly.pdbx_strand_id
1 'polypeptide(L)'
;MADAELTARLAKARFPRASRYDGRWIVDNLMGPNVLWLAEYLSGKLSLQPGMRVLDLGCGKALSSIFFAKEFGVEVTAADLWIKPEENRKRIDAAGVGHLVTPVHAEAHALPLTHKSFDAIVSLDAYQYFGTDDLYLGYILKFLKPGGCIGIVCPGLAHEIVEPPAHLKPWWEWDFCCFHSPGWWRNHWQKTGLVTVECADWMEDGHALWLDWYRATVHLLEGFHRQGAVDGIAMLEADRGKLFGFTCVVAEAKEGDWFSPNAVAQVP
;
A
#
# COMPACT_ATOMS: atom_id res chain seq x y z
N MET A 1 23.32 -10.41 11.65
CA MET A 1 22.17 -10.54 12.59
C MET A 1 21.58 -11.91 12.39
N ALA A 2 21.35 -12.68 13.46
CA ALA A 2 20.65 -13.96 13.36
C ALA A 2 19.16 -13.72 13.02
N ASP A 3 18.50 -14.66 12.32
CA ASP A 3 17.12 -14.49 11.88
C ASP A 3 16.14 -14.26 13.04
N ALA A 4 16.37 -14.92 14.18
CA ALA A 4 15.58 -14.70 15.39
C ALA A 4 15.75 -13.27 15.95
N GLU A 5 16.94 -12.70 15.89
CA GLU A 5 17.21 -11.32 16.31
C GLU A 5 16.55 -10.31 15.37
N LEU A 6 16.59 -10.58 14.06
CA LEU A 6 15.89 -9.76 13.06
C LEU A 6 14.38 -9.77 13.30
N THR A 7 13.79 -10.96 13.48
CA THR A 7 12.37 -11.11 13.78
C THR A 7 11.97 -10.35 15.04
N ALA A 8 12.75 -10.47 16.11
CA ALA A 8 12.51 -9.73 17.36
C ALA A 8 12.61 -8.20 17.16
N ARG A 9 13.55 -7.72 16.34
CA ARG A 9 13.71 -6.30 16.04
C ARG A 9 12.54 -5.74 15.20
N LEU A 10 12.01 -6.53 14.27
CA LEU A 10 10.88 -6.15 13.44
C LEU A 10 9.52 -6.31 14.16
N ALA A 11 9.48 -6.99 15.29
CA ALA A 11 8.29 -7.09 16.10
C ALA A 11 7.95 -5.73 16.75
N LYS A 12 6.70 -5.30 16.64
CA LYS A 12 6.18 -4.05 17.21
C LYS A 12 4.92 -4.33 18.01
N ALA A 13 4.85 -3.85 19.25
CA ALA A 13 3.67 -4.01 20.09
C ALA A 13 2.39 -3.47 19.44
N ARG A 14 2.53 -2.43 18.60
CA ARG A 14 1.44 -1.82 17.82
C ARG A 14 0.90 -2.74 16.73
N PHE A 15 1.72 -3.68 16.24
CA PHE A 15 1.40 -4.58 15.13
C PHE A 15 1.57 -6.05 15.56
N PRO A 16 0.72 -6.55 16.46
CA PRO A 16 0.87 -7.87 17.04
C PRO A 16 0.68 -9.02 16.03
N ARG A 17 -0.08 -8.80 14.95
CA ARG A 17 -0.26 -9.78 13.87
C ARG A 17 0.96 -9.83 12.97
N ALA A 18 1.43 -8.69 12.48
CA ALA A 18 2.64 -8.56 11.66
C ALA A 18 3.88 -9.07 12.40
N SER A 19 3.94 -8.92 13.73
CA SER A 19 5.04 -9.38 14.57
C SER A 19 5.16 -10.90 14.70
N ARG A 20 4.20 -11.67 14.17
CA ARG A 20 4.25 -13.14 14.14
C ARG A 20 4.96 -13.70 12.90
N TYR A 21 5.24 -12.84 11.93
CA TYR A 21 5.89 -13.23 10.68
C TYR A 21 7.41 -13.25 10.83
N ASP A 22 8.04 -14.20 10.19
CA ASP A 22 9.49 -14.34 10.19
C ASP A 22 10.17 -13.13 9.53
N GLY A 23 11.13 -12.52 10.23
CA GLY A 23 11.79 -11.30 9.77
C GLY A 23 12.62 -11.52 8.52
N ARG A 24 13.24 -12.70 8.37
CA ARG A 24 14.02 -13.03 7.18
C ARG A 24 13.12 -13.16 5.96
N TRP A 25 11.98 -13.86 6.11
CA TRP A 25 10.99 -13.96 5.04
C TRP A 25 10.47 -12.59 4.59
N ILE A 26 10.24 -11.64 5.52
CA ILE A 26 9.83 -10.28 5.18
C ILE A 26 10.91 -9.60 4.35
N VAL A 27 12.17 -9.66 4.77
CA VAL A 27 13.30 -8.99 4.08
C VAL A 27 13.58 -9.61 2.72
N ASP A 28 13.54 -10.93 2.58
CA ASP A 28 13.77 -11.62 1.29
C ASP A 28 12.69 -11.29 0.25
N ASN A 29 11.54 -10.83 0.70
CA ASN A 29 10.42 -10.47 -0.15
C ASN A 29 10.07 -8.97 -0.13
N LEU A 30 10.96 -8.12 0.38
CA LEU A 30 10.71 -6.67 0.39
C LEU A 30 10.58 -6.09 -1.03
N MET A 31 9.77 -5.05 -1.14
CA MET A 31 9.65 -4.19 -2.33
C MET A 31 9.78 -2.70 -1.96
N GLY A 32 9.60 -2.35 -0.70
CA GLY A 32 9.65 -1.02 -0.12
C GLY A 32 9.73 -1.10 1.41
N PRO A 33 9.03 -0.25 2.15
CA PRO A 33 8.92 -0.33 3.60
C PRO A 33 8.25 -1.64 4.06
N ASN A 34 8.22 -1.89 5.37
CA ASN A 34 7.59 -3.10 5.89
C ASN A 34 6.07 -3.07 5.65
N VAL A 35 5.64 -3.68 4.55
CA VAL A 35 4.25 -3.71 4.11
C VAL A 35 3.31 -4.39 5.10
N LEU A 36 3.80 -5.29 5.97
CA LEU A 36 2.95 -5.95 6.97
C LEU A 36 2.53 -4.99 8.08
N TRP A 37 3.37 -4.02 8.45
CA TRP A 37 2.96 -2.96 9.38
C TRP A 37 1.88 -2.07 8.76
N LEU A 38 2.03 -1.73 7.47
CA LEU A 38 1.04 -0.93 6.73
C LEU A 38 -0.28 -1.71 6.58
N ALA A 39 -0.21 -3.02 6.29
CA ALA A 39 -1.37 -3.89 6.16
C ALA A 39 -2.15 -4.00 7.47
N GLU A 40 -1.46 -4.20 8.59
CA GLU A 40 -2.11 -4.28 9.90
C GLU A 40 -2.70 -2.91 10.31
N TYR A 41 -1.99 -1.82 10.04
CA TYR A 41 -2.52 -0.47 10.28
C TYR A 41 -3.81 -0.21 9.51
N LEU A 42 -3.81 -0.52 8.20
CA LEU A 42 -4.99 -0.36 7.36
C LEU A 42 -6.13 -1.27 7.80
N SER A 43 -5.84 -2.53 8.14
CA SER A 43 -6.86 -3.49 8.54
C SER A 43 -7.64 -3.07 9.79
N GLY A 44 -7.01 -2.28 10.67
CA GLY A 44 -7.69 -1.69 11.83
C GLY A 44 -8.75 -0.63 11.48
N LYS A 45 -8.79 -0.19 10.22
CA LYS A 45 -9.75 0.81 9.70
C LYS A 45 -10.75 0.21 8.71
N LEU A 46 -10.61 -1.08 8.41
CA LEU A 46 -11.48 -1.83 7.50
C LEU A 46 -12.26 -2.89 8.29
N SER A 47 -13.51 -3.11 7.91
CA SER A 47 -14.37 -4.15 8.51
C SER A 47 -14.25 -5.47 7.75
N LEU A 48 -13.03 -6.00 7.61
CA LEU A 48 -12.79 -7.26 6.89
C LEU A 48 -13.40 -8.46 7.61
N GLN A 49 -14.13 -9.30 6.85
CA GLN A 49 -14.76 -10.51 7.36
C GLN A 49 -14.34 -11.73 6.50
N PRO A 50 -14.26 -12.93 7.07
CA PRO A 50 -13.98 -14.14 6.31
C PRO A 50 -14.91 -14.31 5.11
N GLY A 51 -14.35 -14.69 3.96
CA GLY A 51 -15.08 -14.88 2.71
C GLY A 51 -15.34 -13.59 1.90
N MET A 52 -15.02 -12.41 2.42
CA MET A 52 -15.00 -11.19 1.60
C MET A 52 -13.96 -11.30 0.48
N ARG A 53 -14.26 -10.74 -0.66
CA ARG A 53 -13.35 -10.64 -1.81
C ARG A 53 -12.62 -9.30 -1.78
N VAL A 54 -11.30 -9.36 -1.72
CA VAL A 54 -10.41 -8.20 -1.63
C VAL A 54 -9.53 -8.14 -2.87
N LEU A 55 -9.43 -6.97 -3.50
CA LEU A 55 -8.40 -6.67 -4.49
C LEU A 55 -7.22 -6.01 -3.76
N ASP A 56 -6.06 -6.64 -3.80
CA ASP A 56 -4.78 -6.05 -3.36
C ASP A 56 -4.04 -5.54 -4.60
N LEU A 57 -4.09 -4.22 -4.79
CA LEU A 57 -3.64 -3.54 -6.00
C LEU A 57 -2.22 -2.99 -5.84
N GLY A 58 -1.30 -3.44 -6.69
CA GLY A 58 0.13 -3.20 -6.53
C GLY A 58 0.71 -4.03 -5.39
N CYS A 59 0.35 -5.31 -5.33
CA CYS A 59 0.69 -6.20 -4.22
C CYS A 59 2.18 -6.59 -4.14
N GLY A 60 2.99 -6.22 -5.14
CA GLY A 60 4.39 -6.59 -5.22
C GLY A 60 4.56 -8.12 -5.12
N LYS A 61 5.41 -8.54 -4.19
CA LYS A 61 5.65 -9.97 -3.89
C LYS A 61 4.56 -10.63 -3.02
N ALA A 62 3.35 -10.05 -2.98
CA ALA A 62 2.13 -10.57 -2.34
C ALA A 62 2.20 -10.77 -0.81
N LEU A 63 3.10 -10.06 -0.09
CA LEU A 63 3.16 -10.17 1.36
C LEU A 63 1.87 -9.67 2.03
N SER A 64 1.35 -8.53 1.58
CA SER A 64 0.06 -7.97 2.02
C SER A 64 -1.10 -8.93 1.74
N SER A 65 -1.14 -9.50 0.53
CA SER A 65 -2.17 -10.46 0.13
C SER A 65 -2.17 -11.70 1.03
N ILE A 66 -0.98 -12.25 1.32
CA ILE A 66 -0.80 -13.38 2.24
C ILE A 66 -1.23 -13.00 3.66
N PHE A 67 -0.90 -11.79 4.11
CA PHE A 67 -1.32 -11.28 5.42
C PHE A 67 -2.83 -11.19 5.53
N PHE A 68 -3.50 -10.52 4.59
CA PHE A 68 -4.96 -10.37 4.62
C PHE A 68 -5.67 -11.73 4.58
N ALA A 69 -5.22 -12.65 3.74
CA ALA A 69 -5.80 -13.99 3.67
C ALA A 69 -5.64 -14.78 4.99
N LYS A 70 -4.43 -14.76 5.58
CA LYS A 70 -4.15 -15.48 6.83
C LYS A 70 -4.86 -14.90 8.05
N GLU A 71 -4.84 -13.57 8.16
CA GLU A 71 -5.29 -12.91 9.37
C GLU A 71 -6.81 -12.68 9.40
N PHE A 72 -7.45 -12.61 8.22
CA PHE A 72 -8.88 -12.28 8.10
C PHE A 72 -9.70 -13.31 7.34
N GLY A 73 -9.10 -14.34 6.73
CA GLY A 73 -9.83 -15.35 5.97
C GLY A 73 -10.52 -14.81 4.72
N VAL A 74 -10.02 -13.71 4.17
CA VAL A 74 -10.55 -13.10 2.94
C VAL A 74 -9.99 -13.76 1.69
N GLU A 75 -10.76 -13.74 0.60
CA GLU A 75 -10.31 -14.14 -0.72
C GLU A 75 -9.63 -12.96 -1.41
N VAL A 76 -8.34 -13.09 -1.73
CA VAL A 76 -7.55 -11.98 -2.27
C VAL A 76 -7.20 -12.20 -3.73
N THR A 77 -7.52 -11.21 -4.57
CA THR A 77 -6.92 -11.06 -5.90
C THR A 77 -5.70 -10.16 -5.76
N ALA A 78 -4.52 -10.74 -5.94
CA ALA A 78 -3.22 -10.08 -5.78
C ALA A 78 -2.75 -9.58 -7.16
N ALA A 79 -3.00 -8.32 -7.48
CA ALA A 79 -2.69 -7.72 -8.78
C ALA A 79 -1.39 -6.91 -8.73
N ASP A 80 -0.47 -7.21 -9.65
CA ASP A 80 0.81 -6.50 -9.80
C ASP A 80 1.27 -6.45 -11.26
N LEU A 81 2.01 -5.39 -11.61
CA LEU A 81 2.58 -5.20 -12.93
C LEU A 81 3.99 -5.81 -13.06
N TRP A 82 4.78 -5.76 -12.00
CA TRP A 82 6.21 -6.10 -12.06
C TRP A 82 6.49 -7.55 -11.72
N ILE A 83 5.70 -8.12 -10.80
CA ILE A 83 5.91 -9.49 -10.31
C ILE A 83 5.00 -10.46 -11.06
N LYS A 84 5.60 -11.45 -11.69
CA LYS A 84 4.85 -12.45 -12.46
C LYS A 84 3.99 -13.33 -11.54
N PRO A 85 2.77 -13.70 -11.98
CA PRO A 85 1.86 -14.53 -11.19
C PRO A 85 2.48 -15.86 -10.72
N GLU A 86 3.33 -16.47 -11.54
CA GLU A 86 3.99 -17.74 -11.21
C GLU A 86 4.97 -17.60 -10.03
N GLU A 87 5.60 -16.44 -9.89
CA GLU A 87 6.49 -16.13 -8.77
C GLU A 87 5.70 -15.92 -7.49
N ASN A 88 4.61 -15.16 -7.56
CA ASN A 88 3.71 -14.96 -6.44
C ASN A 88 2.99 -16.24 -6.05
N ARG A 89 2.58 -17.09 -7.01
CA ARG A 89 1.97 -18.39 -6.74
C ARG A 89 2.86 -19.24 -5.83
N LYS A 90 4.17 -19.31 -6.11
CA LYS A 90 5.12 -20.05 -5.27
C LYS A 90 5.13 -19.54 -3.81
N ARG A 91 5.14 -18.22 -3.60
CA ARG A 91 5.12 -17.61 -2.27
C ARG A 91 3.81 -17.87 -1.54
N ILE A 92 2.70 -17.72 -2.25
CA ILE A 92 1.33 -17.92 -1.75
C ILE A 92 1.14 -19.39 -1.32
N ASP A 93 1.57 -20.35 -2.16
CA ASP A 93 1.46 -21.77 -1.86
C ASP A 93 2.37 -22.17 -0.69
N ALA A 94 3.60 -21.67 -0.65
CA ALA A 94 4.53 -21.87 0.49
C ALA A 94 3.98 -21.29 1.80
N ALA A 95 3.18 -20.22 1.72
CA ALA A 95 2.47 -19.64 2.87
C ALA A 95 1.20 -20.42 3.28
N GLY A 96 0.77 -21.43 2.51
CA GLY A 96 -0.42 -22.25 2.79
C GLY A 96 -1.75 -21.58 2.49
N VAL A 97 -1.77 -20.48 1.73
CA VAL A 97 -2.99 -19.73 1.39
C VAL A 97 -3.35 -19.77 -0.09
N GLY A 98 -2.84 -20.76 -0.83
CA GLY A 98 -3.09 -20.92 -2.27
C GLY A 98 -4.57 -21.04 -2.65
N HIS A 99 -5.43 -21.45 -1.72
CA HIS A 99 -6.87 -21.53 -1.91
C HIS A 99 -7.60 -20.21 -1.70
N LEU A 100 -6.96 -19.21 -1.08
CA LEU A 100 -7.54 -17.88 -0.80
C LEU A 100 -6.94 -16.78 -1.68
N VAL A 101 -5.71 -16.94 -2.19
CA VAL A 101 -5.01 -15.87 -2.90
C VAL A 101 -4.78 -16.24 -4.36
N THR A 102 -5.27 -15.40 -5.26
CA THR A 102 -5.10 -15.54 -6.71
C THR A 102 -4.21 -14.41 -7.25
N PRO A 103 -2.97 -14.69 -7.68
CA PRO A 103 -2.11 -13.68 -8.29
C PRO A 103 -2.53 -13.38 -9.73
N VAL A 104 -2.52 -12.10 -10.09
CA VAL A 104 -2.87 -11.60 -11.43
C VAL A 104 -1.80 -10.63 -11.90
N HIS A 105 -1.31 -10.80 -13.14
CA HIS A 105 -0.45 -9.81 -13.78
C HIS A 105 -1.34 -8.76 -14.45
N ALA A 106 -1.26 -7.52 -13.99
CA ALA A 106 -2.10 -6.45 -14.51
C ALA A 106 -1.46 -5.08 -14.32
N GLU A 107 -1.70 -4.22 -15.28
CA GLU A 107 -1.46 -2.78 -15.18
C GLU A 107 -2.66 -2.13 -14.48
N ALA A 108 -2.39 -1.15 -13.60
CA ALA A 108 -3.40 -0.58 -12.72
C ALA A 108 -4.59 0.09 -13.46
N HIS A 109 -4.37 0.66 -14.66
CA HIS A 109 -5.41 1.29 -15.49
C HIS A 109 -6.09 0.32 -16.47
N ALA A 110 -5.63 -0.94 -16.55
CA ALA A 110 -6.14 -1.96 -17.48
C ALA A 110 -6.37 -3.31 -16.78
N LEU A 111 -7.11 -3.31 -15.68
CA LEU A 111 -7.36 -4.51 -14.87
C LEU A 111 -8.29 -5.48 -15.60
N PRO A 112 -7.88 -6.73 -15.87
CA PRO A 112 -8.68 -7.75 -16.52
C PRO A 112 -9.64 -8.42 -15.52
N LEU A 113 -10.39 -7.62 -14.77
CA LEU A 113 -11.22 -8.08 -13.66
C LEU A 113 -12.69 -7.78 -13.91
N THR A 114 -13.56 -8.55 -13.26
CA THR A 114 -15.00 -8.33 -13.35
C THR A 114 -15.43 -7.14 -12.50
N HIS A 115 -16.26 -6.28 -13.06
CA HIS A 115 -16.84 -5.15 -12.32
C HIS A 115 -17.72 -5.64 -11.16
N LYS A 116 -17.87 -4.81 -10.12
CA LYS A 116 -18.72 -5.03 -8.95
C LYS A 116 -18.48 -6.39 -8.29
N SER A 117 -17.21 -6.81 -8.19
CA SER A 117 -16.86 -8.14 -7.68
C SER A 117 -16.12 -8.13 -6.34
N PHE A 118 -15.63 -6.99 -5.87
CA PHE A 118 -14.87 -6.90 -4.64
C PHE A 118 -15.65 -6.18 -3.53
N ASP A 119 -15.50 -6.68 -2.30
CA ASP A 119 -16.04 -6.06 -1.10
C ASP A 119 -15.10 -4.93 -0.62
N ALA A 120 -13.79 -5.11 -0.84
CA ALA A 120 -12.79 -4.10 -0.54
C ALA A 120 -11.69 -4.07 -1.61
N ILE A 121 -11.12 -2.89 -1.81
CA ILE A 121 -9.87 -2.68 -2.55
C ILE A 121 -8.85 -2.12 -1.57
N VAL A 122 -7.66 -2.72 -1.53
CA VAL A 122 -6.54 -2.24 -0.73
C VAL A 122 -5.34 -1.98 -1.62
N SER A 123 -4.52 -0.98 -1.27
CA SER A 123 -3.25 -0.73 -1.93
C SER A 123 -2.26 -0.18 -0.92
N LEU A 124 -1.09 -0.81 -0.84
CA LEU A 124 -0.06 -0.49 0.13
C LEU A 124 1.25 -0.18 -0.59
N ASP A 125 1.79 1.02 -0.34
CA ASP A 125 3.06 1.49 -0.95
C ASP A 125 3.07 1.45 -2.50
N ALA A 126 1.89 1.62 -3.12
CA ALA A 126 1.75 1.55 -4.57
C ALA A 126 0.79 2.60 -5.15
N TYR A 127 -0.31 2.91 -4.44
CA TYR A 127 -1.38 3.75 -4.97
C TYR A 127 -0.93 5.16 -5.38
N GLN A 128 0.09 5.71 -4.74
CA GLN A 128 0.65 7.02 -5.06
C GLN A 128 1.11 7.14 -6.53
N TYR A 129 1.56 6.05 -7.14
CA TYR A 129 2.09 6.07 -8.51
C TYR A 129 1.02 6.20 -9.61
N PHE A 130 -0.23 5.84 -9.31
CA PHE A 130 -1.33 5.87 -10.30
C PHE A 130 -2.59 6.55 -9.77
N GLY A 131 -2.79 6.57 -8.46
CA GLY A 131 -3.99 7.12 -7.83
C GLY A 131 -4.05 8.65 -7.79
N THR A 132 -2.99 9.35 -8.19
CA THR A 132 -2.95 10.82 -8.33
C THR A 132 -3.59 11.29 -9.63
N ASP A 133 -3.87 10.42 -10.59
CA ASP A 133 -4.68 10.74 -11.77
C ASP A 133 -6.12 11.11 -11.34
N ASP A 134 -6.60 12.25 -11.84
CA ASP A 134 -7.93 12.78 -11.48
C ASP A 134 -9.09 11.84 -11.82
N LEU A 135 -8.93 10.95 -12.79
CA LEU A 135 -9.97 10.04 -13.24
C LEU A 135 -9.81 8.61 -12.65
N TYR A 136 -8.67 8.32 -12.04
CA TYR A 136 -8.36 6.96 -11.60
C TYR A 136 -9.33 6.43 -10.55
N LEU A 137 -9.74 7.26 -9.58
CA LEU A 137 -10.71 6.83 -8.57
C LEU A 137 -12.01 6.33 -9.23
N GLY A 138 -12.54 7.06 -10.20
CA GLY A 138 -13.73 6.65 -10.96
C GLY A 138 -13.55 5.32 -11.71
N TYR A 139 -12.33 5.05 -12.20
CA TYR A 139 -12.01 3.78 -12.84
C TYR A 139 -11.97 2.63 -11.84
N ILE A 140 -11.23 2.75 -10.75
CA ILE A 140 -11.01 1.64 -9.82
C ILE A 140 -12.28 1.27 -9.03
N LEU A 141 -13.16 2.24 -8.74
CA LEU A 141 -14.43 2.00 -8.07
C LEU A 141 -15.39 1.10 -8.87
N LYS A 142 -15.20 0.95 -10.19
CA LYS A 142 -16.00 0.02 -11.01
C LYS A 142 -15.93 -1.43 -10.52
N PHE A 143 -14.83 -1.80 -9.88
CA PHE A 143 -14.59 -3.16 -9.41
C PHE A 143 -15.17 -3.42 -8.01
N LEU A 144 -15.53 -2.37 -7.25
CA LEU A 144 -16.22 -2.50 -5.97
C LEU A 144 -17.68 -2.88 -6.14
N LYS A 145 -18.17 -3.72 -5.24
CA LYS A 145 -19.62 -3.91 -5.03
C LYS A 145 -20.22 -2.61 -4.46
N PRO A 146 -21.55 -2.40 -4.61
CA PRO A 146 -22.24 -1.31 -3.89
C PRO A 146 -21.96 -1.40 -2.39
N GLY A 147 -21.60 -0.27 -1.76
CA GLY A 147 -21.22 -0.22 -0.34
C GLY A 147 -19.84 -0.82 -0.04
N GLY A 148 -19.07 -1.19 -1.06
CA GLY A 148 -17.69 -1.64 -0.89
C GLY A 148 -16.75 -0.48 -0.53
N CYS A 149 -15.59 -0.79 0.04
CA CYS A 149 -14.65 0.21 0.50
C CYS A 149 -13.31 0.14 -0.24
N ILE A 150 -12.62 1.28 -0.32
CA ILE A 150 -11.23 1.36 -0.77
C ILE A 150 -10.38 1.90 0.38
N GLY A 151 -9.24 1.25 0.64
CA GLY A 151 -8.29 1.66 1.66
C GLY A 151 -6.87 1.67 1.12
N ILE A 152 -6.13 2.75 1.36
CA ILE A 152 -4.73 2.88 0.96
C ILE A 152 -3.85 3.29 2.13
N VAL A 153 -2.60 2.82 2.13
CA VAL A 153 -1.51 3.38 2.91
C VAL A 153 -0.31 3.54 1.99
N CYS A 154 0.15 4.75 1.82
CA CYS A 154 1.26 5.05 0.92
C CYS A 154 2.23 6.06 1.56
N PRO A 155 3.50 6.10 1.09
CA PRO A 155 4.39 7.20 1.41
C PRO A 155 3.71 8.53 1.12
N GLY A 156 3.96 9.50 1.97
CA GLY A 156 3.32 10.80 1.83
C GLY A 156 4.04 11.89 2.62
N LEU A 157 3.46 13.06 2.55
CA LEU A 157 3.94 14.27 3.20
C LEU A 157 2.98 14.68 4.32
N ALA A 158 3.51 15.19 5.42
CA ALA A 158 2.67 15.72 6.51
C ALA A 158 1.82 16.92 6.06
N HIS A 159 2.29 17.67 5.08
CA HIS A 159 1.62 18.82 4.44
C HIS A 159 2.15 19.01 3.03
N GLU A 160 1.36 19.64 2.17
CA GLU A 160 1.78 19.97 0.82
C GLU A 160 2.92 20.99 0.82
N ILE A 161 3.80 20.88 -0.18
CA ILE A 161 4.94 21.76 -0.39
C ILE A 161 4.93 22.29 -1.83
N VAL A 162 5.52 23.45 -2.05
CA VAL A 162 5.68 24.03 -3.40
C VAL A 162 7.01 23.59 -4.03
N GLU A 163 8.05 23.47 -3.21
CA GLU A 163 9.38 23.01 -3.62
C GLU A 163 10.06 22.20 -2.53
N PRO A 164 10.99 21.31 -2.89
CA PRO A 164 11.71 20.50 -1.92
C PRO A 164 12.44 21.37 -0.89
N PRO A 165 12.30 21.09 0.42
CA PRO A 165 13.05 21.79 1.46
C PRO A 165 14.55 21.70 1.22
N ALA A 166 15.27 22.80 1.42
CA ALA A 166 16.71 22.90 1.11
C ALA A 166 17.55 21.79 1.74
N HIS A 167 17.23 21.39 2.97
CA HIS A 167 17.94 20.35 3.72
C HIS A 167 17.63 18.92 3.22
N LEU A 168 16.60 18.72 2.41
CA LEU A 168 16.22 17.43 1.82
C LEU A 168 16.61 17.30 0.35
N LYS A 169 16.97 18.40 -0.30
CA LYS A 169 17.36 18.42 -1.73
C LYS A 169 18.42 17.37 -2.11
N PRO A 170 19.42 17.02 -1.29
CA PRO A 170 20.42 16.00 -1.66
C PRO A 170 19.84 14.60 -1.91
N TRP A 171 18.68 14.27 -1.34
CA TRP A 171 18.01 12.97 -1.45
C TRP A 171 16.66 13.06 -2.14
N TRP A 172 16.28 14.23 -2.66
CA TRP A 172 14.99 14.41 -3.29
C TRP A 172 14.96 13.75 -4.67
N GLU A 173 14.04 12.83 -4.84
CA GLU A 173 13.80 12.16 -6.12
C GLU A 173 12.59 12.80 -6.82
N TRP A 174 12.56 12.78 -8.17
CA TRP A 174 11.51 13.43 -8.94
C TRP A 174 10.12 12.80 -8.69
N ASP A 175 10.08 11.50 -8.46
CA ASP A 175 8.85 10.74 -8.22
C ASP A 175 8.22 11.00 -6.84
N PHE A 176 8.92 11.67 -5.92
CA PHE A 176 8.29 12.19 -4.70
C PHE A 176 7.21 13.24 -4.97
N CYS A 177 7.07 13.70 -6.23
CA CYS A 177 5.94 14.53 -6.65
C CYS A 177 4.58 13.84 -6.47
N CYS A 178 4.54 12.50 -6.37
CA CYS A 178 3.33 11.73 -6.10
C CYS A 178 3.05 11.53 -4.58
N PHE A 179 3.92 12.02 -3.70
CA PHE A 179 3.71 11.95 -2.26
C PHE A 179 2.84 13.13 -1.82
N HIS A 180 1.69 12.83 -1.28
CA HIS A 180 0.70 13.83 -0.87
C HIS A 180 0.30 13.68 0.59
N SER A 181 -0.21 14.79 1.13
CA SER A 181 -0.73 14.85 2.49
C SER A 181 -2.11 14.19 2.64
N PRO A 182 -2.52 13.82 3.86
CA PRO A 182 -3.88 13.33 4.11
C PRO A 182 -4.96 14.30 3.63
N GLY A 183 -4.72 15.62 3.79
CA GLY A 183 -5.64 16.67 3.35
C GLY A 183 -5.80 16.71 1.83
N TRP A 184 -4.71 16.52 1.09
CA TRP A 184 -4.75 16.45 -0.36
C TRP A 184 -5.55 15.24 -0.83
N TRP A 185 -5.27 14.05 -0.31
CA TRP A 185 -5.99 12.82 -0.66
C TRP A 185 -7.47 12.91 -0.35
N ARG A 186 -7.82 13.44 0.84
CA ARG A 186 -9.22 13.69 1.21
C ARG A 186 -9.92 14.56 0.17
N ASN A 187 -9.33 15.70 -0.18
CA ASN A 187 -9.91 16.61 -1.15
C ASN A 187 -9.97 15.99 -2.55
N HIS A 188 -8.90 15.28 -2.97
CA HIS A 188 -8.81 14.62 -4.26
C HIS A 188 -9.94 13.59 -4.45
N TRP A 189 -10.24 12.79 -3.43
CA TRP A 189 -11.32 11.81 -3.49
C TRP A 189 -12.70 12.43 -3.30
N GLN A 190 -12.88 13.32 -2.32
CA GLN A 190 -14.20 13.92 -2.02
C GLN A 190 -14.75 14.77 -3.16
N LYS A 191 -13.88 15.51 -3.87
CA LYS A 191 -14.33 16.38 -4.99
C LYS A 191 -14.96 15.58 -6.15
N THR A 192 -14.68 14.27 -6.24
CA THR A 192 -15.31 13.42 -7.26
C THR A 192 -16.80 13.20 -6.99
N GLY A 193 -17.23 13.29 -5.74
CA GLY A 193 -18.59 12.95 -5.31
C GLY A 193 -18.90 11.46 -5.27
N LEU A 194 -17.94 10.57 -5.66
CA LEU A 194 -18.14 9.13 -5.82
C LEU A 194 -18.02 8.34 -4.51
N VAL A 195 -17.35 8.90 -3.51
CA VAL A 195 -17.07 8.23 -2.23
C VAL A 195 -17.44 9.10 -1.04
N THR A 196 -17.61 8.45 0.11
CA THR A 196 -17.58 9.08 1.42
C THR A 196 -16.22 8.74 2.03
N VAL A 197 -15.38 9.75 2.28
CA VAL A 197 -14.06 9.54 2.90
C VAL A 197 -14.23 9.42 4.41
N GLU A 198 -14.10 8.21 4.92
CA GLU A 198 -14.22 7.89 6.34
C GLU A 198 -13.02 8.41 7.15
N CYS A 199 -11.81 8.15 6.64
CA CYS A 199 -10.62 8.73 7.21
C CYS A 199 -9.62 9.14 6.14
N ALA A 200 -8.82 10.16 6.44
CA ALA A 200 -7.59 10.49 5.72
C ALA A 200 -6.63 11.00 6.80
N ASP A 201 -5.76 10.09 7.26
CA ASP A 201 -4.97 10.28 8.45
C ASP A 201 -3.48 10.20 8.13
N TRP A 202 -2.69 10.99 8.86
CA TRP A 202 -1.27 10.78 8.97
C TRP A 202 -1.01 9.59 9.89
N MET A 203 -0.22 8.63 9.43
CA MET A 203 0.16 7.50 10.27
C MET A 203 1.12 7.98 11.35
N GLU A 204 0.62 8.07 12.58
CA GLU A 204 1.45 8.34 13.75
C GLU A 204 2.62 7.35 13.79
N ASP A 205 3.81 7.80 14.15
CA ASP A 205 5.04 7.01 14.10
C ASP A 205 5.48 6.51 12.71
N GLY A 206 4.77 6.83 11.62
CA GLY A 206 5.08 6.35 10.27
C GLY A 206 6.53 6.66 9.84
N HIS A 207 7.00 7.86 10.13
CA HIS A 207 8.40 8.26 9.91
C HIS A 207 9.38 7.40 10.71
N ALA A 208 9.13 7.21 12.01
CA ALA A 208 10.01 6.44 12.89
C ALA A 208 10.05 4.96 12.48
N LEU A 209 8.90 4.39 12.08
CA LEU A 209 8.79 3.03 11.56
C LEU A 209 9.57 2.85 10.25
N TRP A 210 9.49 3.83 9.35
CA TRP A 210 10.22 3.79 8.08
C TRP A 210 11.73 3.84 8.30
N LEU A 211 12.20 4.76 9.15
CA LEU A 211 13.61 4.86 9.53
C LEU A 211 14.10 3.59 10.23
N ASP A 212 13.30 3.03 11.14
CA ASP A 212 13.66 1.80 11.86
C ASP A 212 13.73 0.58 10.92
N TRP A 213 12.83 0.51 9.92
CA TRP A 213 12.88 -0.49 8.86
C TRP A 213 14.20 -0.43 8.08
N TYR A 214 14.59 0.73 7.58
CA TYR A 214 15.85 0.88 6.87
C TYR A 214 17.06 0.52 7.74
N ARG A 215 17.11 1.00 8.98
CA ARG A 215 18.18 0.68 9.92
C ARG A 215 18.26 -0.81 10.29
N ALA A 216 17.13 -1.48 10.32
CA ALA A 216 17.07 -2.92 10.59
C ALA A 216 17.55 -3.76 9.41
N THR A 217 17.37 -3.28 8.17
CA THR A 217 17.55 -4.08 6.96
C THR A 217 18.77 -3.72 6.12
N VAL A 218 19.28 -2.50 6.20
CA VAL A 218 20.35 -1.98 5.32
C VAL A 218 21.59 -2.87 5.21
N HIS A 219 21.95 -3.56 6.27
CA HIS A 219 23.11 -4.46 6.31
C HIS A 219 22.84 -5.84 5.69
N LEU A 220 21.57 -6.16 5.39
CA LEU A 220 21.12 -7.38 4.73
C LEU A 220 20.91 -7.18 3.23
N LEU A 221 20.97 -5.93 2.76
CA LEU A 221 20.71 -5.54 1.39
C LEU A 221 22.02 -5.38 0.60
N GLU A 222 21.94 -5.53 -0.71
CA GLU A 222 23.06 -5.38 -1.64
C GLU A 222 22.69 -4.42 -2.79
N GLY A 223 23.71 -3.92 -3.49
CA GLY A 223 23.57 -3.12 -4.70
C GLY A 223 22.64 -1.92 -4.53
N PHE A 224 21.73 -1.76 -5.48
CA PHE A 224 20.78 -0.66 -5.54
C PHE A 224 19.89 -0.55 -4.29
N HIS A 225 19.40 -1.68 -3.79
CA HIS A 225 18.54 -1.69 -2.59
C HIS A 225 19.28 -1.21 -1.34
N ARG A 226 20.56 -1.56 -1.20
CA ARG A 226 21.38 -1.09 -0.10
C ARG A 226 21.62 0.43 -0.19
N GLN A 227 21.96 0.93 -1.38
CA GLN A 227 22.16 2.37 -1.57
C GLN A 227 20.89 3.15 -1.26
N GLY A 228 19.73 2.72 -1.78
CA GLY A 228 18.45 3.33 -1.47
C GLY A 228 18.12 3.35 0.02
N ALA A 229 18.46 2.28 0.76
CA ALA A 229 18.28 2.26 2.21
C ALA A 229 19.24 3.21 2.94
N VAL A 230 20.50 3.35 2.47
CA VAL A 230 21.48 4.32 3.03
C VAL A 230 20.98 5.74 2.82
N ASP A 231 20.57 6.09 1.62
CA ASP A 231 20.07 7.42 1.26
C ASP A 231 18.75 7.72 2.00
N GLY A 232 17.87 6.73 2.11
CA GLY A 232 16.62 6.82 2.86
C GLY A 232 16.87 7.07 4.37
N ILE A 233 17.85 6.42 4.97
CA ILE A 233 18.25 6.71 6.37
C ILE A 233 18.68 8.17 6.50
N ALA A 234 19.59 8.61 5.63
CA ALA A 234 20.12 9.98 5.69
C ALA A 234 19.02 11.04 5.49
N MET A 235 18.11 10.79 4.54
CA MET A 235 16.94 11.64 4.27
C MET A 235 16.01 11.73 5.47
N LEU A 236 15.61 10.59 6.04
CA LEU A 236 14.69 10.55 7.17
C LEU A 236 15.33 11.15 8.44
N GLU A 237 16.63 10.95 8.67
CA GLU A 237 17.34 11.60 9.76
C GLU A 237 17.40 13.12 9.59
N ALA A 238 17.60 13.61 8.36
CA ALA A 238 17.57 15.04 8.06
C ALA A 238 16.15 15.63 8.19
N ASP A 239 15.12 14.88 7.81
CA ASP A 239 13.71 15.28 7.93
C ASP A 239 13.23 15.40 9.37
N ARG A 240 13.72 14.56 10.26
CA ARG A 240 13.36 14.55 11.71
C ARG A 240 11.86 14.39 11.95
N GLY A 241 11.16 13.66 11.09
CA GLY A 241 9.72 13.41 11.19
C GLY A 241 8.83 14.63 10.91
N LYS A 242 9.34 15.61 10.18
CA LYS A 242 8.59 16.85 9.89
C LYS A 242 7.77 16.76 8.62
N LEU A 243 8.23 15.99 7.63
CA LEU A 243 7.64 15.96 6.31
C LEU A 243 7.29 14.54 5.84
N PHE A 244 8.23 13.60 5.89
CA PHE A 244 8.04 12.24 5.36
C PHE A 244 7.42 11.26 6.34
N GLY A 245 6.50 10.42 5.84
CA GLY A 245 5.88 9.33 6.58
C GLY A 245 4.86 8.61 5.71
N PHE A 246 3.76 8.16 6.30
CA PHE A 246 2.70 7.47 5.58
C PHE A 246 1.35 8.15 5.75
N THR A 247 0.63 8.24 4.65
CA THR A 247 -0.77 8.68 4.59
C THR A 247 -1.67 7.45 4.45
N CYS A 248 -2.73 7.40 5.26
CA CYS A 248 -3.77 6.38 5.18
C CYS A 248 -5.09 7.04 4.78
N VAL A 249 -5.75 6.49 3.76
CA VAL A 249 -7.09 6.94 3.37
C VAL A 249 -8.01 5.74 3.25
N VAL A 250 -9.21 5.86 3.81
CA VAL A 250 -10.29 4.88 3.67
C VAL A 250 -11.55 5.60 3.25
N ALA A 251 -12.23 5.06 2.26
CA ALA A 251 -13.49 5.60 1.77
C ALA A 251 -14.45 4.48 1.37
N GLU A 252 -15.75 4.72 1.57
CA GLU A 252 -16.84 3.89 1.11
C GLU A 252 -17.36 4.41 -0.23
N ALA A 253 -17.56 3.51 -1.20
CA ALA A 253 -18.18 3.85 -2.46
C ALA A 253 -19.66 4.17 -2.24
N LYS A 254 -20.10 5.36 -2.69
CA LYS A 254 -21.52 5.71 -2.63
C LYS A 254 -22.31 4.81 -3.58
N GLU A 255 -23.57 4.55 -3.25
CA GLU A 255 -24.48 3.88 -4.17
C GLU A 255 -24.79 4.77 -5.37
N GLY A 256 -24.78 4.19 -6.57
CA GLY A 256 -25.11 4.89 -7.80
C GLY A 256 -24.54 4.19 -9.04
N ASP A 257 -25.08 4.55 -10.19
CA ASP A 257 -24.53 4.16 -11.48
C ASP A 257 -23.50 5.22 -11.91
N TRP A 258 -22.26 5.00 -11.53
CA TRP A 258 -21.11 5.89 -11.80
C TRP A 258 -20.73 5.98 -13.28
N PHE A 259 -21.39 5.24 -14.14
CA PHE A 259 -21.14 5.23 -15.56
C PHE A 259 -21.77 6.45 -16.27
N SER A 260 -21.05 7.59 -16.24
CA SER A 260 -21.25 8.55 -17.28
C SER A 260 -20.67 8.00 -18.59
N PRO A 261 -21.45 7.88 -19.67
CA PRO A 261 -20.93 7.50 -20.97
C PRO A 261 -19.76 8.36 -21.43
N ASN A 262 -19.67 9.61 -20.96
CA ASN A 262 -18.59 10.55 -21.25
C ASN A 262 -17.29 10.23 -20.50
N ALA A 263 -17.34 9.57 -19.35
CA ALA A 263 -16.13 9.17 -18.62
C ALA A 263 -15.47 7.90 -19.22
N VAL A 264 -16.26 7.05 -19.89
CA VAL A 264 -15.78 5.81 -20.51
C VAL A 264 -15.10 6.06 -21.86
N ALA A 265 -15.44 7.15 -22.55
CA ALA A 265 -14.89 7.48 -23.85
C ALA A 265 -13.48 8.09 -23.82
N GLN A 266 -12.91 8.34 -22.63
CA GLN A 266 -11.63 9.04 -22.45
C GLN A 266 -10.49 8.16 -21.90
N VAL A 267 -10.76 6.89 -21.64
CA VAL A 267 -9.69 5.93 -21.28
C VAL A 267 -9.46 5.02 -22.48
N PRO A 268 -8.28 5.04 -23.11
CA PRO A 268 -7.96 4.19 -24.24
C PRO A 268 -7.95 2.71 -23.88
#